data_0c7d9ac13dc3335f564105247adf0f72
#
_entry.id   0c7d9ac13dc3335f564105247adf0f72
#
_cell.length_a   1.000
_cell.length_b   1.000
_cell.length_c   1.000
_cell.angle_alpha   90.00
_cell.angle_beta   90.00
_cell.angle_gamma   90.00
#
_symmetry.space_group_name_H-M   'P 1'
#
loop_
_entity.id
_entity.type
_entity.pdbx_description
1 polymer ?
#
loop_
_entity_poly.entity_id
_entity_poly.type
_entity_poly.pdbx_seq_one_letter_code
_entity_poly.pdbx_strand_id
1 'polypeptide(L)'
;MKKDFFKLIAWKELLLMVICLIATRIFVLKYFYAEFELSPTVSELEYGLFVLSAIILFISACIANHCFDIKPAQNNGKQEQQALCANNKEAKIYFWTLSVISLGLSFAIGIPKGFIHLGFISAASVIAIWLYADRCKRQLLTGKLILSALCALLFLLPTVYELFSLMHTPDLFRVIGMEVKQVLNISLFFAAFAFVLCFLREIIKDLRDKDDDEEAADKDTFAIAFGEKNCKNIAYILTIILILITCGYQYLYYQYSKLMIIGGISII
;
A
#
# COMPACT_ATOMS: atom_id res chain seq x y z
N MET A 1 11.64 -25.31 7.75
CA MET A 1 10.54 -24.63 7.04
C MET A 1 9.72 -23.66 7.90
N LYS A 2 9.11 -24.05 9.04
CA LYS A 2 8.24 -23.10 9.79
C LYS A 2 8.95 -21.86 10.37
N LYS A 3 10.18 -21.97 10.89
CA LYS A 3 10.94 -20.81 11.45
C LYS A 3 11.43 -19.85 10.37
N ASP A 4 11.62 -20.33 9.17
CA ASP A 4 12.24 -19.57 8.10
C ASP A 4 11.20 -18.75 7.30
N PHE A 5 9.95 -19.23 7.22
CA PHE A 5 8.84 -18.50 6.60
C PHE A 5 8.60 -17.14 7.25
N PHE A 6 8.71 -17.06 8.57
CA PHE A 6 8.56 -15.79 9.30
C PHE A 6 9.68 -14.76 8.99
N LYS A 7 10.85 -15.22 8.55
CA LYS A 7 11.94 -14.31 8.13
C LYS A 7 11.65 -13.62 6.79
N LEU A 8 10.76 -14.19 5.95
CA LEU A 8 10.36 -13.60 4.67
C LEU A 8 9.38 -12.45 4.82
N ILE A 9 8.68 -12.37 5.95
CA ILE A 9 7.68 -11.33 6.18
C ILE A 9 8.38 -10.05 6.63
N ALA A 10 8.12 -8.97 5.94
CA ALA A 10 8.58 -7.63 6.30
C ALA A 10 7.71 -7.07 7.45
N TRP A 11 7.98 -7.51 8.69
CA TRP A 11 7.14 -7.22 9.87
C TRP A 11 6.96 -5.75 10.16
N LYS A 12 7.98 -4.93 9.92
CA LYS A 12 7.90 -3.47 10.15
C LYS A 12 6.91 -2.83 9.19
N GLU A 13 6.99 -3.19 7.93
CA GLU A 13 6.09 -2.71 6.88
C GLU A 13 4.67 -3.23 7.07
N LEU A 14 4.50 -4.49 7.47
CA LEU A 14 3.20 -5.07 7.83
C LEU A 14 2.56 -4.32 8.99
N LEU A 15 3.31 -4.07 10.06
CA LEU A 15 2.82 -3.34 11.23
C LEU A 15 2.42 -1.91 10.84
N LEU A 16 3.26 -1.22 10.08
CA LEU A 16 2.96 0.12 9.57
C LEU A 16 1.67 0.13 8.74
N MET A 17 1.49 -0.83 7.83
CA MET A 17 0.27 -0.98 7.03
C MET A 17 -0.97 -1.14 7.93
N VAL A 18 -0.92 -2.01 8.93
CA VAL A 18 -2.04 -2.23 9.86
C VAL A 18 -2.35 -0.97 10.66
N ILE A 19 -1.31 -0.28 11.16
CA ILE A 19 -1.48 1.00 11.87
C ILE A 19 -2.15 2.03 10.96
N CYS A 20 -1.72 2.16 9.71
CA CYS A 20 -2.33 3.09 8.75
C CYS A 20 -3.81 2.77 8.49
N LEU A 21 -4.17 1.50 8.32
CA LEU A 21 -5.56 1.09 8.13
C LEU A 21 -6.42 1.41 9.36
N ILE A 22 -5.93 1.10 10.56
CA ILE A 22 -6.62 1.41 11.82
C ILE A 22 -6.74 2.93 12.01
N ALA A 23 -5.68 3.69 11.73
CA ALA A 23 -5.68 5.15 11.80
C ALA A 23 -6.72 5.76 10.84
N THR A 24 -6.81 5.27 9.60
CA THR A 24 -7.83 5.69 8.64
C THR A 24 -9.25 5.43 9.20
N ARG A 25 -9.47 4.28 9.82
CA ARG A 25 -10.76 3.95 10.46
C ARG A 25 -11.12 4.92 11.57
N ILE A 26 -10.18 5.18 12.48
CA ILE A 26 -10.43 5.98 13.69
C ILE A 26 -10.48 7.48 13.37
N PHE A 27 -9.46 7.99 12.69
CA PHE A 27 -9.25 9.43 12.53
C PHE A 27 -9.94 10.02 11.31
N VAL A 28 -10.26 9.21 10.30
CA VAL A 28 -10.96 9.69 9.10
C VAL A 28 -12.41 9.26 9.12
N LEU A 29 -12.69 7.97 9.15
CA LEU A 29 -14.04 7.46 8.99
C LEU A 29 -14.91 7.69 10.24
N LYS A 30 -14.47 7.22 11.41
CA LYS A 30 -15.26 7.40 12.65
C LYS A 30 -15.44 8.88 13.02
N TYR A 31 -14.38 9.68 12.81
CA TYR A 31 -14.46 11.11 13.05
C TYR A 31 -15.52 11.78 12.16
N PHE A 32 -15.53 11.45 10.87
CA PHE A 32 -16.52 11.97 9.93
C PHE A 32 -17.94 11.62 10.34
N TYR A 33 -18.21 10.36 10.69
CA TYR A 33 -19.56 9.95 11.10
C TYR A 33 -19.96 10.55 12.45
N ALA A 34 -19.01 10.74 13.36
CA ALA A 34 -19.27 11.33 14.67
C ALA A 34 -19.72 12.80 14.58
N GLU A 35 -19.30 13.54 13.53
CA GLU A 35 -19.76 14.91 13.28
C GLU A 35 -21.28 14.99 13.03
N PHE A 36 -21.89 13.89 12.56
CA PHE A 36 -23.32 13.75 12.32
C PHE A 36 -24.04 12.90 13.40
N GLU A 37 -23.38 12.59 14.51
CA GLU A 37 -23.89 11.69 15.56
C GLU A 37 -24.26 10.30 15.04
N LEU A 38 -23.58 9.84 13.99
CA LEU A 38 -23.81 8.56 13.32
C LEU A 38 -22.63 7.59 13.55
N SER A 39 -22.85 6.32 13.21
CA SER A 39 -21.82 5.30 13.17
C SER A 39 -21.51 4.91 11.72
N PRO A 40 -20.28 4.49 11.40
CA PRO A 40 -19.94 3.97 10.08
C PRO A 40 -20.85 2.82 9.65
N THR A 41 -21.14 2.74 8.36
CA THR A 41 -22.01 1.71 7.78
C THR A 41 -21.37 0.33 7.71
N VAL A 42 -20.04 0.29 7.61
CA VAL A 42 -19.24 -0.93 7.72
C VAL A 42 -19.02 -1.23 9.20
N SER A 43 -19.45 -2.40 9.66
CA SER A 43 -19.26 -2.83 11.06
C SER A 43 -17.79 -3.06 11.41
N GLU A 44 -17.46 -3.09 12.70
CA GLU A 44 -16.08 -3.35 13.15
C GLU A 44 -15.58 -4.74 12.74
N LEU A 45 -16.47 -5.73 12.70
CA LEU A 45 -16.13 -7.07 12.25
C LEU A 45 -15.81 -7.10 10.75
N GLU A 46 -16.63 -6.47 9.92
CA GLU A 46 -16.41 -6.37 8.47
C GLU A 46 -15.11 -5.62 8.16
N TYR A 47 -14.86 -4.53 8.90
CA TYR A 47 -13.60 -3.79 8.77
C TYR A 47 -12.40 -4.63 9.22
N GLY A 48 -12.53 -5.39 10.30
CA GLY A 48 -11.52 -6.35 10.74
C GLY A 48 -11.20 -7.42 9.69
N LEU A 49 -12.22 -7.95 9.00
CA LEU A 49 -12.05 -8.90 7.90
C LEU A 49 -11.38 -8.23 6.68
N PHE A 50 -11.69 -6.95 6.41
CA PHE A 50 -11.00 -6.17 5.38
C PHE A 50 -9.51 -6.04 5.69
N VAL A 51 -9.15 -5.67 6.92
CA VAL A 51 -7.75 -5.58 7.38
C VAL A 51 -7.07 -6.95 7.29
N LEU A 52 -7.76 -8.03 7.67
CA LEU A 52 -7.24 -9.39 7.56
C LEU A 52 -6.96 -9.77 6.09
N SER A 53 -7.87 -9.44 5.18
CA SER A 53 -7.66 -9.65 3.73
C SER A 53 -6.42 -8.91 3.23
N ALA A 54 -6.22 -7.65 3.64
CA ALA A 54 -5.04 -6.87 3.30
C ALA A 54 -3.75 -7.46 3.87
N ILE A 55 -3.77 -7.96 5.11
CA ILE A 55 -2.63 -8.66 5.74
C ILE A 55 -2.25 -9.91 4.94
N ILE A 56 -3.22 -10.74 4.58
CA ILE A 56 -2.99 -11.97 3.81
C ILE A 56 -2.38 -11.63 2.45
N LEU A 57 -2.91 -10.61 1.77
CA LEU A 57 -2.39 -10.14 0.48
C LEU A 57 -0.96 -9.60 0.61
N PHE A 58 -0.65 -8.85 1.68
CA PHE A 58 0.70 -8.36 1.96
C PHE A 58 1.69 -9.50 2.18
N ILE A 59 1.31 -10.52 2.94
CA ILE A 59 2.14 -11.72 3.16
C ILE A 59 2.41 -12.43 1.83
N SER A 60 1.39 -12.57 0.97
CA SER A 60 1.57 -13.17 -0.36
C SER A 60 2.55 -12.34 -1.21
N ALA A 61 2.48 -11.00 -1.14
CA ALA A 61 3.39 -10.10 -1.82
C ALA A 61 4.84 -10.26 -1.32
N CYS A 62 5.06 -10.43 -0.02
CA CYS A 62 6.38 -10.71 0.55
C CYS A 62 6.97 -12.01 -0.01
N ILE A 63 6.16 -13.06 -0.09
CA ILE A 63 6.58 -14.35 -0.67
C ILE A 63 6.96 -14.18 -2.14
N ALA A 64 6.12 -13.51 -2.93
CA ALA A 64 6.41 -13.26 -4.35
C ALA A 64 7.71 -12.46 -4.52
N ASN A 65 7.88 -11.40 -3.73
CA ASN A 65 9.04 -10.52 -3.81
C ASN A 65 10.36 -11.23 -3.47
N HIS A 66 10.35 -12.17 -2.54
CA HIS A 66 11.56 -12.89 -2.14
C HIS A 66 11.85 -14.15 -2.96
N CYS A 67 10.80 -14.83 -3.44
CA CYS A 67 10.95 -16.18 -3.97
C CYS A 67 10.85 -16.29 -5.51
N PHE A 68 10.37 -15.25 -6.21
CA PHE A 68 10.28 -15.33 -7.69
C PHE A 68 11.59 -14.95 -8.38
N ASP A 69 12.53 -14.32 -7.68
CA ASP A 69 13.79 -13.77 -8.19
C ASP A 69 15.00 -14.73 -8.10
N ILE A 70 14.78 -16.02 -7.84
CA ILE A 70 15.90 -16.94 -7.62
C ILE A 70 16.59 -17.25 -8.94
N LYS A 71 17.61 -16.45 -9.27
CA LYS A 71 18.78 -16.94 -10.03
C LYS A 71 19.81 -17.47 -9.03
N PRO A 72 20.56 -18.54 -9.35
CA PRO A 72 21.64 -19.01 -8.49
C PRO A 72 22.70 -17.90 -8.40
N ALA A 73 22.70 -17.17 -7.28
CA ALA A 73 23.71 -16.16 -7.03
C ALA A 73 25.02 -16.84 -6.60
N GLN A 74 26.09 -16.53 -7.31
CA GLN A 74 27.44 -17.01 -7.04
C GLN A 74 28.12 -16.33 -5.83
N ASN A 75 27.48 -15.43 -5.11
CA ASN A 75 28.10 -14.62 -4.06
C ASN A 75 27.55 -14.78 -2.64
N ASN A 76 28.44 -14.90 -1.73
CA ASN A 76 28.56 -15.45 -0.39
C ASN A 76 27.76 -14.81 0.76
N GLY A 77 26.75 -14.00 0.57
CA GLY A 77 26.02 -13.36 1.68
C GLY A 77 24.50 -13.58 1.67
N LYS A 78 23.91 -13.99 0.55
CA LYS A 78 22.47 -14.18 0.39
C LYS A 78 22.02 -15.65 0.43
N GLN A 79 22.94 -16.56 0.79
CA GLN A 79 22.71 -18.01 0.78
C GLN A 79 21.60 -18.47 1.74
N GLU A 80 21.41 -17.85 2.91
CA GLU A 80 20.34 -18.23 3.83
C GLU A 80 18.95 -17.90 3.29
N GLN A 81 18.77 -16.73 2.66
CA GLN A 81 17.49 -16.36 2.03
C GLN A 81 17.19 -17.19 0.78
N GLN A 82 18.22 -17.56 0.03
CA GLN A 82 18.10 -18.44 -1.14
C GLN A 82 17.72 -19.88 -0.77
N ALA A 83 18.26 -20.41 0.34
CA ALA A 83 17.89 -21.72 0.83
C ALA A 83 16.41 -21.80 1.24
N LEU A 84 15.83 -20.68 1.71
CA LEU A 84 14.42 -20.55 2.10
C LEU A 84 13.47 -20.65 0.91
N CYS A 85 13.91 -20.17 -0.24
CA CYS A 85 13.17 -20.16 -1.51
C CYS A 85 13.64 -21.25 -2.50
N ALA A 86 14.45 -22.19 -2.05
CA ALA A 86 15.04 -23.25 -2.91
C ALA A 86 13.99 -24.06 -3.71
N ASN A 87 12.72 -24.08 -3.22
CA ASN A 87 11.64 -24.70 -3.95
C ASN A 87 10.66 -23.64 -4.53
N ASN A 88 11.00 -23.11 -5.67
CA ASN A 88 10.21 -22.09 -6.38
C ASN A 88 8.76 -22.52 -6.66
N LYS A 89 8.48 -23.82 -6.72
CA LYS A 89 7.12 -24.35 -6.91
C LYS A 89 6.27 -24.19 -5.65
N GLU A 90 6.81 -24.51 -4.48
CA GLU A 90 6.10 -24.32 -3.20
C GLU A 90 5.80 -22.84 -2.93
N ALA A 91 6.76 -21.95 -3.18
CA ALA A 91 6.55 -20.51 -3.02
C ALA A 91 5.41 -19.99 -3.91
N LYS A 92 5.35 -20.43 -5.16
CA LYS A 92 4.24 -20.10 -6.09
C LYS A 92 2.90 -20.63 -5.59
N ILE A 93 2.86 -21.84 -5.04
CA ILE A 93 1.65 -22.41 -4.46
C ILE A 93 1.19 -21.57 -3.26
N TYR A 94 2.08 -21.21 -2.34
CA TYR A 94 1.75 -20.34 -1.21
C TYR A 94 1.25 -18.96 -1.65
N PHE A 95 1.91 -18.34 -2.62
CA PHE A 95 1.46 -17.06 -3.19
C PHE A 95 0.03 -17.15 -3.71
N TRP A 96 -0.27 -18.11 -4.58
CA TRP A 96 -1.60 -18.25 -5.16
C TRP A 96 -2.66 -18.64 -4.13
N THR A 97 -2.33 -19.52 -3.19
CA THR A 97 -3.27 -19.94 -2.13
C THR A 97 -3.67 -18.75 -1.25
N LEU A 98 -2.69 -17.97 -0.76
CA LEU A 98 -2.96 -16.77 0.05
C LEU A 98 -3.70 -15.70 -0.75
N SER A 99 -3.35 -15.51 -2.02
CA SER A 99 -4.03 -14.57 -2.91
C SER A 99 -5.50 -14.94 -3.11
N VAL A 100 -5.81 -16.23 -3.32
CA VAL A 100 -7.19 -16.72 -3.46
C VAL A 100 -7.98 -16.54 -2.16
N ILE A 101 -7.37 -16.79 -0.99
CA ILE A 101 -8.02 -16.57 0.31
C ILE A 101 -8.33 -15.07 0.50
N SER A 102 -7.37 -14.18 0.24
CA SER A 102 -7.58 -12.73 0.32
C SER A 102 -8.68 -12.27 -0.63
N LEU A 103 -8.67 -12.77 -1.87
CA LEU A 103 -9.69 -12.47 -2.88
C LEU A 103 -11.07 -12.92 -2.43
N GLY A 104 -11.20 -14.16 -1.92
CA GLY A 104 -12.44 -14.69 -1.39
C GLY A 104 -13.00 -13.86 -0.24
N LEU A 105 -12.15 -13.43 0.69
CA LEU A 105 -12.54 -12.53 1.78
C LEU A 105 -13.01 -11.17 1.23
N SER A 106 -12.31 -10.58 0.25
CA SER A 106 -12.69 -9.31 -0.36
C SER A 106 -14.07 -9.37 -1.02
N PHE A 107 -14.39 -10.45 -1.72
CA PHE A 107 -15.73 -10.67 -2.26
C PHE A 107 -16.77 -10.91 -1.16
N ALA A 108 -16.44 -11.71 -0.15
CA ALA A 108 -17.36 -12.05 0.94
C ALA A 108 -17.81 -10.81 1.73
N ILE A 109 -16.94 -9.82 1.94
CA ILE A 109 -17.28 -8.58 2.64
C ILE A 109 -17.83 -7.50 1.70
N GLY A 110 -17.42 -7.50 0.43
CA GLY A 110 -17.83 -6.47 -0.54
C GLY A 110 -19.26 -6.68 -1.08
N ILE A 111 -19.64 -7.91 -1.41
CA ILE A 111 -20.95 -8.22 -2.00
C ILE A 111 -22.12 -7.79 -1.10
N PRO A 112 -22.14 -8.10 0.22
CA PRO A 112 -23.25 -7.70 1.08
C PRO A 112 -23.42 -6.19 1.22
N LYS A 113 -22.35 -5.42 1.00
CA LYS A 113 -22.35 -3.94 1.05
C LYS A 113 -22.54 -3.29 -0.32
N GLY A 114 -22.89 -4.07 -1.34
CA GLY A 114 -23.04 -3.57 -2.72
C GLY A 114 -21.73 -3.16 -3.39
N PHE A 115 -20.58 -3.42 -2.76
CA PHE A 115 -19.26 -3.08 -3.30
C PHE A 115 -18.53 -4.32 -3.84
N ILE A 116 -19.11 -4.98 -4.86
CA ILE A 116 -18.48 -6.10 -5.55
C ILE A 116 -17.10 -5.72 -6.14
N HIS A 117 -16.92 -4.44 -6.47
CA HIS A 117 -15.65 -3.91 -7.00
C HIS A 117 -14.47 -4.11 -6.05
N LEU A 118 -14.71 -4.26 -4.74
CA LEU A 118 -13.65 -4.59 -3.76
C LEU A 118 -12.92 -5.88 -4.15
N GLY A 119 -13.64 -6.91 -4.54
CA GLY A 119 -13.06 -8.16 -5.03
C GLY A 119 -12.28 -7.97 -6.34
N PHE A 120 -12.78 -7.18 -7.28
CA PHE A 120 -12.06 -6.88 -8.53
C PHE A 120 -10.80 -6.05 -8.31
N ILE A 121 -10.82 -5.08 -7.39
CA ILE A 121 -9.64 -4.31 -7.00
C ILE A 121 -8.61 -5.23 -6.34
N SER A 122 -9.05 -6.13 -5.47
CA SER A 122 -8.18 -7.14 -4.86
C SER A 122 -7.55 -8.05 -5.91
N ALA A 123 -8.32 -8.51 -6.92
CA ALA A 123 -7.81 -9.29 -8.04
C ALA A 123 -6.78 -8.51 -8.87
N ALA A 124 -7.06 -7.24 -9.18
CA ALA A 124 -6.12 -6.38 -9.88
C ALA A 124 -4.82 -6.17 -9.07
N SER A 125 -4.93 -6.06 -7.73
CA SER A 125 -3.78 -5.97 -6.83
C SER A 125 -2.93 -7.25 -6.84
N VAL A 126 -3.56 -8.43 -6.84
CA VAL A 126 -2.87 -9.73 -6.99
C VAL A 126 -2.11 -9.80 -8.30
N ILE A 127 -2.75 -9.39 -9.41
CA ILE A 127 -2.11 -9.36 -10.74
C ILE A 127 -0.94 -8.37 -10.74
N ALA A 128 -1.11 -7.19 -10.16
CA ALA A 128 -0.06 -6.17 -10.05
C ALA A 128 1.15 -6.68 -9.24
N ILE A 129 0.91 -7.35 -8.10
CA ILE A 129 1.97 -7.97 -7.29
C ILE A 129 2.68 -9.07 -8.07
N TRP A 130 1.94 -9.91 -8.78
CA TRP A 130 2.54 -10.96 -9.61
C TRP A 130 3.41 -10.38 -10.73
N LEU A 131 2.89 -9.39 -11.49
CA LEU A 131 3.64 -8.71 -12.55
C LEU A 131 4.87 -8.00 -11.99
N TYR A 132 4.74 -7.34 -10.83
CA TYR A 132 5.86 -6.71 -10.15
C TYR A 132 6.96 -7.73 -9.85
N ALA A 133 6.62 -8.86 -9.22
CA ALA A 133 7.58 -9.86 -8.81
C ALA A 133 8.23 -10.62 -9.99
N ASP A 134 7.46 -10.90 -11.06
CA ASP A 134 7.92 -11.68 -12.22
C ASP A 134 8.74 -10.87 -13.20
N ARG A 135 8.34 -9.61 -13.49
CA ARG A 135 8.91 -8.81 -14.59
C ARG A 135 9.35 -7.41 -14.22
N CYS A 136 8.52 -6.67 -13.47
CA CYS A 136 8.68 -5.23 -13.33
C CYS A 136 9.70 -4.82 -12.27
N LYS A 137 10.06 -5.73 -11.35
CA LYS A 137 11.05 -5.47 -10.29
C LYS A 137 12.43 -5.07 -10.84
N ARG A 138 12.77 -5.54 -12.03
CA ARG A 138 14.04 -5.24 -12.70
C ARG A 138 13.98 -4.03 -13.63
N GLN A 139 12.77 -3.51 -13.87
CA GLN A 139 12.56 -2.36 -14.73
C GLN A 139 12.74 -1.06 -13.99
N LEU A 140 13.30 -0.08 -14.67
CA LEU A 140 13.69 1.22 -14.16
C LEU A 140 12.56 1.93 -13.36
N LEU A 141 11.38 2.00 -13.94
CA LEU A 141 10.27 2.84 -13.44
C LEU A 141 9.01 2.05 -13.08
N THR A 142 8.67 1.04 -13.89
CA THR A 142 7.38 0.35 -13.83
C THR A 142 7.15 -0.33 -12.48
N GLY A 143 8.19 -1.00 -11.93
CA GLY A 143 8.11 -1.64 -10.63
C GLY A 143 7.83 -0.66 -9.50
N LYS A 144 8.51 0.49 -9.52
CA LYS A 144 8.34 1.54 -8.50
C LYS A 144 6.93 2.15 -8.56
N LEU A 145 6.41 2.38 -9.77
CA LEU A 145 5.05 2.89 -9.97
C LEU A 145 3.99 1.90 -9.47
N ILE A 146 4.13 0.61 -9.77
CA ILE A 146 3.20 -0.42 -9.28
C ILE A 146 3.19 -0.47 -7.76
N LEU A 147 4.36 -0.49 -7.12
CA LEU A 147 4.47 -0.55 -5.67
C LEU A 147 3.87 0.70 -5.02
N SER A 148 4.17 1.88 -5.56
CA SER A 148 3.63 3.15 -5.07
C SER A 148 2.12 3.24 -5.24
N ALA A 149 1.57 2.72 -6.35
CA ALA A 149 0.13 2.65 -6.56
C ALA A 149 -0.57 1.72 -5.56
N LEU A 150 0.04 0.57 -5.25
CA LEU A 150 -0.47 -0.34 -4.22
C LEU A 150 -0.44 0.29 -2.82
N CYS A 151 0.61 1.07 -2.49
CA CYS A 151 0.66 1.82 -1.24
C CYS A 151 -0.44 2.89 -1.16
N ALA A 152 -0.67 3.65 -2.25
CA ALA A 152 -1.74 4.64 -2.31
C ALA A 152 -3.13 4.00 -2.13
N LEU A 153 -3.34 2.84 -2.73
CA LEU A 153 -4.59 2.09 -2.66
C LEU A 153 -4.95 1.69 -1.22
N LEU A 154 -3.97 1.41 -0.35
CA LEU A 154 -4.20 1.10 1.05
C LEU A 154 -4.89 2.24 1.81
N PHE A 155 -4.62 3.49 1.48
CA PHE A 155 -5.28 4.65 2.10
C PHE A 155 -6.65 4.95 1.49
N LEU A 156 -6.81 4.69 0.19
CA LEU A 156 -8.04 5.00 -0.51
C LEU A 156 -9.13 3.94 -0.30
N LEU A 157 -8.77 2.66 -0.30
CA LEU A 157 -9.70 1.54 -0.26
C LEU A 157 -10.64 1.52 0.96
N PRO A 158 -10.19 1.79 2.22
CA PRO A 158 -11.08 1.84 3.36
C PRO A 158 -12.20 2.86 3.20
N THR A 159 -11.87 4.04 2.69
CA THR A 159 -12.84 5.11 2.45
C THR A 159 -13.79 4.77 1.32
N VAL A 160 -13.29 4.26 0.21
CA VAL A 160 -14.12 3.84 -0.92
C VAL A 160 -15.07 2.71 -0.50
N TYR A 161 -14.62 1.75 0.29
CA TYR A 161 -15.47 0.67 0.81
C TYR A 161 -16.60 1.21 1.68
N GLU A 162 -16.30 2.14 2.60
CA GLU A 162 -17.31 2.79 3.44
C GLU A 162 -18.32 3.60 2.61
N LEU A 163 -17.83 4.37 1.60
CA LEU A 163 -18.69 5.19 0.75
C LEU A 163 -19.65 4.36 -0.09
N PHE A 164 -19.20 3.23 -0.66
CA PHE A 164 -20.11 2.32 -1.38
C PHE A 164 -21.14 1.69 -0.46
N SER A 165 -20.76 1.32 0.77
CA SER A 165 -21.70 0.84 1.77
C SER A 165 -22.73 1.91 2.14
N LEU A 166 -22.31 3.17 2.28
CA LEU A 166 -23.19 4.31 2.53
C LEU A 166 -24.19 4.55 1.40
N MET A 167 -23.75 4.45 0.14
CA MET A 167 -24.62 4.61 -1.03
C MET A 167 -25.73 3.56 -1.10
N HIS A 168 -25.54 2.40 -0.45
CA HIS A 168 -26.56 1.35 -0.32
C HIS A 168 -27.47 1.52 0.90
N THR A 169 -27.31 2.61 1.65
CA THR A 169 -28.18 3.01 2.78
C THR A 169 -28.80 4.38 2.49
N PRO A 170 -29.91 4.46 1.70
CA PRO A 170 -30.44 5.72 1.17
C PRO A 170 -30.78 6.77 2.24
N ASP A 171 -31.24 6.33 3.41
CA ASP A 171 -31.61 7.24 4.49
C ASP A 171 -30.38 7.97 5.05
N LEU A 172 -29.29 7.26 5.28
CA LEU A 172 -28.02 7.84 5.74
C LEU A 172 -27.39 8.68 4.63
N PHE A 173 -27.43 8.22 3.39
CA PHE A 173 -26.88 8.95 2.25
C PHE A 173 -27.56 10.32 2.04
N ARG A 174 -28.86 10.43 2.30
CA ARG A 174 -29.58 11.71 2.25
C ARG A 174 -29.07 12.71 3.30
N VAL A 175 -28.65 12.24 4.46
CA VAL A 175 -28.19 13.11 5.56
C VAL A 175 -26.76 13.60 5.30
N ILE A 176 -25.84 12.72 4.93
CA ILE A 176 -24.39 13.01 4.91
C ILE A 176 -23.77 12.94 3.50
N GLY A 177 -24.55 12.62 2.48
CA GLY A 177 -24.03 12.41 1.12
C GLY A 177 -23.35 13.65 0.49
N MET A 178 -23.78 14.87 0.89
CA MET A 178 -23.14 16.11 0.41
C MET A 178 -21.72 16.29 0.98
N GLU A 179 -21.48 15.80 2.18
CA GLU A 179 -20.19 15.93 2.90
C GLU A 179 -19.20 14.82 2.54
N VAL A 180 -19.66 13.76 1.85
CA VAL A 180 -18.83 12.63 1.39
C VAL A 180 -17.61 13.09 0.60
N LYS A 181 -17.75 14.19 -0.15
CA LYS A 181 -16.66 14.78 -0.94
C LYS A 181 -15.47 15.19 -0.07
N GLN A 182 -15.71 15.65 1.16
CA GLN A 182 -14.63 16.06 2.09
C GLN A 182 -13.80 14.86 2.50
N VAL A 183 -14.45 13.76 2.90
CA VAL A 183 -13.78 12.52 3.32
C VAL A 183 -12.98 11.91 2.16
N LEU A 184 -13.57 11.91 0.96
CA LEU A 184 -12.89 11.43 -0.23
C LEU A 184 -11.65 12.28 -0.56
N ASN A 185 -11.74 13.61 -0.45
CA ASN A 185 -10.61 14.51 -0.67
C ASN A 185 -9.48 14.28 0.33
N ILE A 186 -9.82 14.07 1.62
CA ILE A 186 -8.84 13.74 2.66
C ILE A 186 -8.13 12.42 2.32
N SER A 187 -8.88 11.40 1.97
CA SER A 187 -8.33 10.08 1.64
C SER A 187 -7.50 10.10 0.36
N LEU A 188 -7.90 10.87 -0.65
CA LEU A 188 -7.13 11.09 -1.88
C LEU A 188 -5.82 11.82 -1.60
N PHE A 189 -5.84 12.81 -0.69
CA PHE A 189 -4.62 13.48 -0.27
C PHE A 189 -3.64 12.50 0.38
N PHE A 190 -4.07 11.69 1.35
CA PHE A 190 -3.23 10.69 1.98
C PHE A 190 -2.76 9.61 0.99
N ALA A 191 -3.60 9.20 0.06
CA ALA A 191 -3.23 8.26 -1.00
C ALA A 191 -2.15 8.84 -1.93
N ALA A 192 -2.29 10.10 -2.35
CA ALA A 192 -1.29 10.78 -3.18
C ALA A 192 0.02 10.97 -2.41
N PHE A 193 -0.05 11.34 -1.14
CA PHE A 193 1.11 11.46 -0.27
C PHE A 193 1.84 10.12 -0.12
N ALA A 194 1.12 9.04 0.15
CA ALA A 194 1.66 7.69 0.26
C ALA A 194 2.29 7.20 -1.05
N PHE A 195 1.68 7.55 -2.20
CA PHE A 195 2.23 7.25 -3.52
C PHE A 195 3.61 7.87 -3.71
N VAL A 196 3.72 9.19 -3.49
CA VAL A 196 4.98 9.91 -3.69
C VAL A 196 6.04 9.47 -2.67
N LEU A 197 5.64 9.25 -1.41
CA LEU A 197 6.54 8.79 -0.36
C LEU A 197 7.09 7.38 -0.66
N CYS A 198 6.25 6.46 -1.10
CA CYS A 198 6.67 5.12 -1.50
C CYS A 198 7.60 5.16 -2.71
N PHE A 199 7.28 5.99 -3.71
CA PHE A 199 8.12 6.18 -4.89
C PHE A 199 9.50 6.75 -4.53
N LEU A 200 9.55 7.75 -3.64
CA LEU A 200 10.78 8.32 -3.11
C LEU A 200 11.61 7.26 -2.36
N ARG A 201 10.97 6.45 -1.52
CA ARG A 201 11.62 5.34 -0.81
C ARG A 201 12.30 4.36 -1.77
N GLU A 202 11.65 4.02 -2.88
CA GLU A 202 12.23 3.10 -3.88
C GLU A 202 13.43 3.72 -4.62
N ILE A 203 13.42 5.04 -4.88
CA ILE A 203 14.59 5.74 -5.44
C ILE A 203 15.76 5.72 -4.46
N ILE A 204 15.50 6.01 -3.18
CA ILE A 204 16.54 5.99 -2.13
C ILE A 204 17.11 4.58 -1.95
N LYS A 205 16.26 3.56 -2.07
CA LYS A 205 16.70 2.16 -2.01
C LYS A 205 17.63 1.83 -3.16
N ASP A 206 17.32 2.24 -4.40
CA ASP A 206 18.20 2.02 -5.55
C ASP A 206 19.56 2.72 -5.37
N LEU A 207 19.57 3.91 -4.77
CA LEU A 207 20.81 4.63 -4.47
C LEU A 207 21.69 3.88 -3.46
N ARG A 208 21.05 3.28 -2.46
CA ARG A 208 21.76 2.51 -1.43
C ARG A 208 22.32 1.20 -1.98
N ASP A 209 21.55 0.53 -2.82
CA ASP A 209 21.86 -0.82 -3.33
C ASP A 209 22.66 -0.75 -4.66
N LYS A 210 23.09 0.46 -5.10
CA LYS A 210 23.72 0.72 -6.40
C LYS A 210 24.96 -0.13 -6.67
N ASP A 211 25.89 -0.19 -5.72
CA ASP A 211 27.17 -0.90 -5.91
C ASP A 211 26.93 -2.41 -6.06
N ASP A 212 26.01 -2.98 -5.28
CA ASP A 212 25.60 -4.39 -5.39
C ASP A 212 24.91 -4.68 -6.74
N ASP A 213 24.13 -3.73 -7.26
CA ASP A 213 23.38 -3.88 -8.51
C ASP A 213 24.30 -3.69 -9.73
N GLU A 214 25.34 -2.84 -9.69
CA GLU A 214 26.37 -2.70 -10.73
C GLU A 214 27.21 -3.99 -10.87
N GLU A 215 27.61 -4.61 -9.77
CA GLU A 215 28.33 -5.88 -9.78
C GLU A 215 27.49 -7.04 -10.35
N ALA A 216 26.18 -7.01 -10.15
CA ALA A 216 25.28 -8.05 -10.62
C ALA A 216 24.99 -7.99 -12.14
N ALA A 217 25.27 -6.86 -12.82
CA ALA A 217 25.06 -6.62 -14.27
C ALA A 217 23.66 -6.97 -14.82
N ASP A 218 22.64 -7.06 -13.95
CA ASP A 218 21.34 -7.70 -14.26
C ASP A 218 20.13 -6.77 -13.98
N LYS A 219 20.35 -5.50 -13.60
CA LYS A 219 19.29 -4.57 -13.30
C LYS A 219 19.56 -3.18 -13.87
N ASP A 220 18.60 -2.67 -14.64
CA ASP A 220 18.54 -1.25 -15.01
C ASP A 220 17.89 -0.47 -13.85
N THR A 221 18.68 -0.19 -12.79
CA THR A 221 18.16 0.60 -11.66
C THR A 221 18.19 2.09 -12.01
N PHE A 222 17.37 2.86 -11.30
CA PHE A 222 17.27 4.31 -11.47
C PHE A 222 18.64 4.99 -11.21
N ALA A 223 19.40 4.47 -10.24
CA ALA A 223 20.72 4.98 -9.87
C ALA A 223 21.77 4.71 -10.98
N ILE A 224 21.69 3.57 -11.66
CA ILE A 224 22.58 3.21 -12.77
C ILE A 224 22.24 4.06 -14.01
N ALA A 225 20.95 4.15 -14.38
CA ALA A 225 20.50 4.81 -15.59
C ALA A 225 20.68 6.35 -15.56
N PHE A 226 20.37 6.99 -14.44
CA PHE A 226 20.41 8.46 -14.29
C PHE A 226 21.65 8.97 -13.57
N GLY A 227 22.41 8.10 -12.93
CA GLY A 227 23.54 8.43 -12.10
C GLY A 227 23.14 8.97 -10.72
N GLU A 228 24.02 8.82 -9.75
CA GLU A 228 23.78 9.12 -8.33
C GLU A 228 23.36 10.58 -8.10
N LYS A 229 24.02 11.53 -8.76
CA LYS A 229 23.74 12.98 -8.61
C LYS A 229 22.32 13.33 -9.03
N ASN A 230 21.86 12.82 -10.17
CA ASN A 230 20.52 13.10 -10.68
C ASN A 230 19.45 12.42 -9.82
N CYS A 231 19.70 11.23 -9.32
CA CYS A 231 18.78 10.54 -8.41
C CYS A 231 18.64 11.29 -7.09
N LYS A 232 19.71 11.80 -6.51
CA LYS A 232 19.66 12.67 -5.32
C LYS A 232 18.86 13.94 -5.59
N ASN A 233 19.08 14.59 -6.74
CA ASN A 233 18.31 15.78 -7.11
C ASN A 233 16.81 15.49 -7.25
N ILE A 234 16.44 14.38 -7.89
CA ILE A 234 15.03 13.95 -8.02
C ILE A 234 14.44 13.69 -6.63
N ALA A 235 15.17 13.02 -5.75
CA ALA A 235 14.72 12.75 -4.38
C ALA A 235 14.49 14.08 -3.61
N TYR A 236 15.38 15.05 -3.71
CA TYR A 236 15.19 16.38 -3.10
C TYR A 236 13.97 17.11 -3.67
N ILE A 237 13.80 17.10 -4.99
CA ILE A 237 12.63 17.74 -5.64
C ILE A 237 11.33 17.09 -5.15
N LEU A 238 11.24 15.76 -5.11
CA LEU A 238 10.07 15.04 -4.62
C LEU A 238 9.78 15.35 -3.15
N THR A 239 10.82 15.44 -2.31
CA THR A 239 10.66 15.81 -0.89
C THR A 239 10.12 17.25 -0.76
N ILE A 240 10.64 18.20 -1.53
CA ILE A 240 10.13 19.58 -1.55
C ILE A 240 8.67 19.62 -2.01
N ILE A 241 8.31 18.87 -3.05
CA ILE A 241 6.94 18.77 -3.53
C ILE A 241 6.01 18.20 -2.43
N LEU A 242 6.44 17.17 -1.69
CA LEU A 242 5.65 16.62 -0.57
C LEU A 242 5.42 17.68 0.52
N ILE A 243 6.46 18.41 0.89
CA ILE A 243 6.34 19.50 1.89
C ILE A 243 5.36 20.57 1.39
N LEU A 244 5.49 21.03 0.14
CA LEU A 244 4.61 22.05 -0.43
C LEU A 244 3.16 21.60 -0.52
N ILE A 245 2.91 20.34 -0.95
CA ILE A 245 1.57 19.77 -1.00
C ILE A 245 0.98 19.69 0.41
N THR A 246 1.75 19.24 1.40
CA THR A 246 1.29 19.13 2.79
C THR A 246 0.97 20.50 3.38
N CYS A 247 1.86 21.47 3.23
CA CYS A 247 1.64 22.84 3.69
C CYS A 247 0.45 23.51 2.98
N GLY A 248 0.34 23.32 1.65
CA GLY A 248 -0.77 23.86 0.86
C GLY A 248 -2.11 23.25 1.28
N TYR A 249 -2.15 21.92 1.49
CA TYR A 249 -3.35 21.24 1.97
C TYR A 249 -3.75 21.73 3.37
N GLN A 250 -2.80 21.84 4.31
CA GLN A 250 -3.06 22.38 5.63
C GLN A 250 -3.58 23.83 5.58
N TYR A 251 -2.98 24.67 4.74
CA TYR A 251 -3.45 26.05 4.57
C TYR A 251 -4.87 26.15 4.06
N LEU A 252 -5.25 25.35 3.06
CA LEU A 252 -6.59 25.33 2.48
C LEU A 252 -7.65 24.81 3.45
N TYR A 253 -7.30 23.84 4.29
CA TYR A 253 -8.22 23.22 5.26
C TYR A 253 -8.14 23.79 6.67
N TYR A 254 -7.16 24.66 6.97
CA TYR A 254 -7.00 25.31 8.27
C TYR A 254 -8.25 26.08 8.72
N GLN A 255 -9.01 26.61 7.78
CA GLN A 255 -10.25 27.33 8.06
C GLN A 255 -11.38 26.40 8.57
N TYR A 256 -11.24 25.07 8.39
CA TYR A 256 -12.29 24.11 8.65
C TYR A 256 -12.09 23.23 9.89
N SER A 257 -10.87 23.05 10.41
CA SER A 257 -10.68 22.26 11.63
C SER A 257 -9.27 22.40 12.26
N LYS A 258 -9.25 22.82 13.55
CA LYS A 258 -8.03 22.88 14.38
C LYS A 258 -7.36 21.51 14.60
N LEU A 259 -8.09 20.42 14.46
CA LEU A 259 -7.63 19.04 14.69
C LEU A 259 -6.75 18.49 13.55
N MET A 260 -6.95 18.95 12.31
CA MET A 260 -6.12 18.52 11.18
C MET A 260 -4.68 19.02 11.26
N ILE A 261 -4.42 20.12 11.98
CA ILE A 261 -3.07 20.67 12.20
C ILE A 261 -2.24 19.72 13.04
N ILE A 262 -2.84 19.13 14.08
CA ILE A 262 -2.17 18.18 14.97
C ILE A 262 -1.80 16.90 14.22
N GLY A 263 -2.67 16.41 13.34
CA GLY A 263 -2.38 15.26 12.48
C GLY A 263 -1.26 15.53 11.47
N GLY A 264 -1.21 16.72 10.87
CA GLY A 264 -0.17 17.11 9.92
C GLY A 264 1.22 17.25 10.54
N ILE A 265 1.31 17.78 11.76
CA ILE A 265 2.59 17.92 12.49
C ILE A 265 3.14 16.55 12.92
N SER A 266 2.28 15.56 13.14
CA SER A 266 2.68 14.20 13.54
C SER A 266 3.25 13.38 12.38
N ILE A 267 3.14 13.83 11.13
CA ILE A 267 3.59 13.13 9.92
C ILE A 267 4.95 13.65 9.42
N ILE A 268 5.36 14.86 9.84
CA ILE A 268 6.68 15.45 9.57
C ILE A 268 7.69 15.04 10.66
#